data_ffa4ae86aa163c3945b0707d4091eeda
#
_entry.id   ffa4ae86aa163c3945b0707d4091eeda
#
_cell.length_a   1.000
_cell.length_b   1.000
_cell.length_c   1.000
_cell.angle_alpha   90.00
_cell.angle_beta   90.00
_cell.angle_gamma   90.00
#
_symmetry.space_group_name_H-M   'P 1'
#
loop_
_entity.id
_entity.type
_entity.pdbx_description
1 polymer ?
#
loop_
_entity_poly.entity_id
_entity_poly.type
_entity_poly.pdbx_seq_one_letter_code
_entity_poly.pdbx_strand_id
1 'polypeptide(L)'
;MSNTDSLSGKVALITGASRGIGKEIALELSRLGAEVFINYSSSDEKAEEVVNSIKNSGGKAHKLKFDVSKEDSVSSAFEEIIKINGSIDILINNAGITRDGLLMRMKSEQWDDVLNTNLKGVFLCTKYASKFMMKKRSG
;
A
#
# COMPACT_ATOMS: atom_id res chain seq x y z
N MET A 1 -7.14 18.59 -22.52
CA MET A 1 -6.95 17.31 -21.83
C MET A 1 -7.18 17.50 -20.35
N SER A 2 -8.07 16.75 -19.76
CA SER A 2 -8.18 16.76 -18.31
C SER A 2 -6.99 15.99 -17.73
N ASN A 3 -6.42 16.46 -16.62
CA ASN A 3 -5.32 15.80 -15.91
C ASN A 3 -5.74 14.45 -15.29
N THR A 4 -6.97 13.98 -15.55
CA THR A 4 -7.54 12.76 -14.98
C THR A 4 -6.88 11.47 -15.47
N ASP A 5 -6.09 11.53 -16.56
CA ASP A 5 -5.46 10.36 -17.14
C ASP A 5 -3.92 10.41 -17.10
N SER A 6 -3.35 11.30 -16.28
CA SER A 6 -1.90 11.47 -16.20
C SER A 6 -1.16 10.22 -15.72
N LEU A 7 -1.83 9.32 -15.00
CA LEU A 7 -1.28 8.07 -14.51
C LEU A 7 -1.93 6.85 -15.19
N SER A 8 -2.55 7.05 -16.34
CA SER A 8 -3.16 5.94 -17.10
C SER A 8 -2.12 4.87 -17.40
N GLY A 9 -2.47 3.61 -17.14
CA GLY A 9 -1.58 2.48 -17.32
C GLY A 9 -0.57 2.27 -16.20
N LYS A 10 -0.53 3.15 -15.20
CA LYS A 10 0.35 2.99 -14.03
C LYS A 10 -0.32 2.14 -12.97
N VAL A 11 0.49 1.39 -12.24
CA VAL A 11 0.07 0.52 -11.15
C VAL A 11 0.66 1.03 -9.85
N ALA A 12 -0.20 1.28 -8.87
CA ALA A 12 0.21 1.82 -7.57
C ALA A 12 -0.18 0.89 -6.43
N LEU A 13 0.73 0.72 -5.48
CA LEU A 13 0.44 0.08 -4.20
C LEU A 13 0.51 1.14 -3.10
N ILE A 14 -0.53 1.22 -2.31
CA ILE A 14 -0.59 2.12 -1.16
C ILE A 14 -0.76 1.25 0.10
N THR A 15 0.23 1.27 0.99
CA THR A 15 0.14 0.52 2.23
C THR A 15 -0.73 1.26 3.24
N GLY A 16 -1.49 0.51 4.04
CA GLY A 16 -2.39 1.09 5.02
C GLY A 16 -3.49 1.96 4.42
N ALA A 17 -4.07 1.53 3.30
CA ALA A 17 -4.96 2.36 2.50
C ALA A 17 -6.46 2.13 2.73
N SER A 18 -6.83 1.34 3.76
CA SER A 18 -8.25 1.10 4.06
C SER A 18 -8.94 2.29 4.70
N ARG A 19 -8.19 3.28 5.17
CA ARG A 19 -8.71 4.47 5.86
C ARG A 19 -7.69 5.60 5.86
N GLY A 20 -8.12 6.78 6.34
CA GLY A 20 -7.24 7.92 6.61
C GLY A 20 -6.50 8.44 5.38
N ILE A 21 -5.25 8.82 5.59
CA ILE A 21 -4.41 9.41 4.55
C ILE A 21 -4.20 8.46 3.38
N GLY A 22 -3.93 7.19 3.67
CA GLY A 22 -3.73 6.17 2.62
C GLY A 22 -4.94 6.01 1.72
N LYS A 23 -6.14 6.00 2.30
CA LYS A 23 -7.39 5.97 1.53
C LYS A 23 -7.48 7.16 0.58
N GLU A 24 -7.25 8.37 1.08
CA GLU A 24 -7.32 9.58 0.27
C GLU A 24 -6.30 9.59 -0.87
N ILE A 25 -5.08 9.12 -0.59
CA ILE A 25 -4.04 8.96 -1.63
C ILE A 25 -4.51 7.98 -2.71
N ALA A 26 -5.06 6.83 -2.30
CA ALA A 26 -5.56 5.83 -3.24
C ALA A 26 -6.68 6.37 -4.14
N LEU A 27 -7.61 7.11 -3.55
CA LEU A 27 -8.70 7.74 -4.31
C LEU A 27 -8.15 8.75 -5.33
N GLU A 28 -7.17 9.56 -4.94
CA GLU A 28 -6.57 10.55 -5.83
C GLU A 28 -5.76 9.90 -6.96
N LEU A 29 -4.95 8.90 -6.65
CA LEU A 29 -4.19 8.18 -7.69
C LEU A 29 -5.12 7.50 -8.68
N SER A 30 -6.22 6.92 -8.21
CA SER A 30 -7.24 6.34 -9.06
C SER A 30 -7.91 7.39 -9.94
N ARG A 31 -8.21 8.57 -9.39
CA ARG A 31 -8.79 9.68 -10.16
C ARG A 31 -7.85 10.12 -11.29
N LEU A 32 -6.55 9.97 -11.10
CA LEU A 32 -5.54 10.30 -12.11
C LEU A 32 -5.31 9.15 -13.10
N GLY A 33 -6.03 8.05 -12.99
CA GLY A 33 -6.00 6.95 -13.95
C GLY A 33 -5.18 5.72 -13.54
N ALA A 34 -4.56 5.72 -12.37
CA ALA A 34 -3.78 4.58 -11.90
C ALA A 34 -4.68 3.42 -11.49
N GLU A 35 -4.24 2.20 -11.76
CA GLU A 35 -4.80 1.00 -11.14
C GLU A 35 -4.17 0.87 -9.75
N VAL A 36 -5.00 0.77 -8.70
CA VAL A 36 -4.50 0.83 -7.33
C VAL A 36 -4.73 -0.46 -6.56
N PHE A 37 -3.73 -0.83 -5.78
CA PHE A 37 -3.79 -1.94 -4.83
C PHE A 37 -3.90 -1.35 -3.42
N ILE A 38 -4.96 -1.70 -2.73
CA ILE A 38 -5.30 -1.21 -1.39
C ILE A 38 -4.81 -2.22 -0.38
N ASN A 39 -3.66 -1.95 0.24
CA ASN A 39 -3.16 -2.81 1.30
C ASN A 39 -3.90 -2.55 2.62
N TYR A 40 -4.19 -3.63 3.31
CA TYR A 40 -4.72 -3.60 4.67
C TYR A 40 -4.20 -4.80 5.46
N SER A 41 -4.25 -4.72 6.78
CA SER A 41 -3.83 -5.82 7.66
C SER A 41 -5.03 -6.53 8.31
N SER A 42 -6.02 -5.80 8.78
CA SER A 42 -7.15 -6.37 9.53
C SER A 42 -8.53 -5.86 9.12
N SER A 43 -8.63 -4.70 8.51
CA SER A 43 -9.92 -4.07 8.20
C SER A 43 -10.40 -4.39 6.79
N ASP A 44 -10.75 -5.67 6.55
CA ASP A 44 -11.21 -6.13 5.22
C ASP A 44 -12.41 -5.34 4.71
N GLU A 45 -13.39 -5.10 5.58
CA GLU A 45 -14.60 -4.36 5.24
C GLU A 45 -14.30 -2.93 4.77
N LYS A 46 -13.40 -2.23 5.47
CA LYS A 46 -12.98 -0.87 5.09
C LYS A 46 -12.21 -0.86 3.77
N ALA A 47 -11.35 -1.85 3.57
CA ALA A 47 -10.62 -2.00 2.30
C ALA A 47 -11.61 -2.24 1.14
N GLU A 48 -12.61 -3.08 1.35
CA GLU A 48 -13.66 -3.35 0.37
C GLU A 48 -14.44 -2.09 0.01
N GLU A 49 -14.77 -1.25 1.00
CA GLU A 49 -15.45 0.03 0.78
C GLU A 49 -14.63 0.96 -0.14
N VAL A 50 -13.31 1.02 0.08
CA VAL A 50 -12.42 1.83 -0.75
C VAL A 50 -12.38 1.31 -2.18
N VAL A 51 -12.23 0.00 -2.34
CA VAL A 51 -12.21 -0.65 -3.66
C VAL A 51 -13.53 -0.39 -4.40
N ASN A 52 -14.67 -0.55 -3.72
CA ASN A 52 -15.98 -0.32 -4.33
C ASN A 52 -16.19 1.16 -4.72
N SER A 53 -15.72 2.08 -3.89
CA SER A 53 -15.77 3.51 -4.18
C SER A 53 -15.01 3.84 -5.47
N ILE A 54 -13.83 3.27 -5.63
CA ILE A 54 -13.00 3.45 -6.83
C ILE A 54 -13.69 2.84 -8.06
N LYS A 55 -14.19 1.62 -7.96
CA LYS A 55 -14.87 0.94 -9.05
C LYS A 55 -16.15 1.69 -9.48
N ASN A 56 -16.91 2.20 -8.52
CA ASN A 56 -18.12 2.97 -8.80
C ASN A 56 -17.82 4.29 -9.53
N SER A 57 -16.60 4.82 -9.38
CA SER A 57 -16.14 6.00 -10.11
C SER A 57 -15.47 5.67 -11.43
N GLY A 58 -15.49 4.41 -11.86
CA GLY A 58 -14.92 3.96 -13.13
C GLY A 58 -13.46 3.58 -13.07
N GLY A 59 -12.84 3.57 -11.89
CA GLY A 59 -11.44 3.19 -11.70
C GLY A 59 -11.25 1.69 -11.52
N LYS A 60 -9.97 1.30 -11.43
CA LYS A 60 -9.57 -0.10 -11.19
C LYS A 60 -8.87 -0.18 -9.84
N ALA A 61 -9.33 -1.09 -8.99
CA ALA A 61 -8.76 -1.27 -7.66
C ALA A 61 -8.85 -2.74 -7.22
N HIS A 62 -7.89 -3.13 -6.41
CA HIS A 62 -7.82 -4.45 -5.79
C HIS A 62 -7.47 -4.29 -4.32
N LYS A 63 -8.05 -5.09 -3.45
CA LYS A 63 -7.63 -5.16 -2.07
C LYS A 63 -6.56 -6.24 -1.91
N LEU A 64 -5.60 -6.00 -1.02
CA LEU A 64 -4.47 -6.90 -0.84
C LEU A 64 -4.08 -6.95 0.63
N LYS A 65 -4.42 -8.05 1.27
CA LYS A 65 -4.11 -8.26 2.69
C LYS A 65 -2.68 -8.73 2.86
N PHE A 66 -1.87 -7.97 3.58
CA PHE A 66 -0.55 -8.41 4.01
C PHE A 66 -0.03 -7.54 5.15
N ASP A 67 0.90 -8.11 5.91
CA ASP A 67 1.57 -7.44 7.01
C ASP A 67 2.91 -6.89 6.54
N VAL A 68 3.05 -5.56 6.52
CA VAL A 68 4.27 -4.89 6.03
C VAL A 68 5.50 -5.20 6.88
N SER A 69 5.32 -5.66 8.13
CA SER A 69 6.43 -5.98 9.03
C SER A 69 7.01 -7.38 8.81
N LYS A 70 6.40 -8.18 7.96
CA LYS A 70 6.78 -9.58 7.72
C LYS A 70 7.23 -9.78 6.28
N GLU A 71 8.48 -10.18 6.10
CA GLU A 71 9.09 -10.30 4.77
C GLU A 71 8.33 -11.25 3.85
N ASP A 72 7.94 -12.44 4.34
CA ASP A 72 7.21 -13.42 3.53
C ASP A 72 5.86 -12.86 3.07
N SER A 73 5.19 -12.13 3.95
CA SER A 73 3.90 -11.49 3.65
C SER A 73 4.06 -10.44 2.54
N VAL A 74 5.09 -9.61 2.64
CA VAL A 74 5.41 -8.59 1.64
C VAL A 74 5.80 -9.24 0.31
N SER A 75 6.68 -10.22 0.34
CA SER A 75 7.12 -10.94 -0.87
C SER A 75 5.94 -11.54 -1.64
N SER A 76 5.07 -12.26 -0.95
CA SER A 76 3.88 -12.86 -1.55
C SER A 76 2.93 -11.81 -2.14
N ALA A 77 2.78 -10.67 -1.46
CA ALA A 77 1.94 -9.59 -1.94
C ALA A 77 2.45 -9.01 -3.26
N PHE A 78 3.76 -8.77 -3.37
CA PHE A 78 4.34 -8.27 -4.62
C PHE A 78 4.24 -9.29 -5.76
N GLU A 79 4.41 -10.58 -5.46
CA GLU A 79 4.17 -11.64 -6.47
C GLU A 79 2.73 -11.59 -6.97
N GLU A 80 1.76 -11.39 -6.09
CA GLU A 80 0.35 -11.26 -6.45
C GLU A 80 0.10 -10.05 -7.37
N ILE A 81 0.69 -8.89 -7.06
CA ILE A 81 0.57 -7.69 -7.90
C ILE A 81 1.12 -7.95 -9.30
N ILE A 82 2.30 -8.55 -9.38
CA ILE A 82 2.94 -8.86 -10.66
C ILE A 82 2.12 -9.88 -11.44
N LYS A 83 1.54 -10.87 -10.77
CA LYS A 83 0.69 -11.88 -11.40
C LYS A 83 -0.58 -11.26 -12.00
N ILE A 84 -1.20 -10.32 -11.27
CA ILE A 84 -2.44 -9.66 -11.73
C ILE A 84 -2.17 -8.66 -12.85
N ASN A 85 -1.13 -7.85 -12.73
CA ASN A 85 -0.92 -6.70 -13.61
C ASN A 85 0.39 -6.71 -14.39
N GLY A 86 1.38 -7.48 -13.98
CA GLY A 86 2.68 -7.56 -14.66
C GLY A 86 3.70 -6.51 -14.23
N SER A 87 3.30 -5.46 -13.52
CA SER A 87 4.21 -4.41 -13.12
C SER A 87 3.78 -3.68 -11.86
N ILE A 88 4.69 -2.90 -11.28
CA ILE A 88 4.40 -1.88 -10.28
C ILE A 88 5.20 -0.63 -10.62
N ASP A 89 4.55 0.51 -10.58
CA ASP A 89 5.13 1.81 -10.96
C ASP A 89 5.27 2.76 -9.79
N ILE A 90 4.37 2.68 -8.81
CA ILE A 90 4.27 3.63 -7.70
C ILE A 90 4.10 2.85 -6.40
N LEU A 91 4.94 3.13 -5.43
CA LEU A 91 4.78 2.63 -4.06
C LEU A 91 4.58 3.81 -3.12
N ILE A 92 3.50 3.78 -2.36
CA ILE A 92 3.25 4.74 -1.28
C ILE A 92 3.35 4.01 0.04
N ASN A 93 4.41 4.27 0.78
CA ASN A 93 4.63 3.74 2.12
C ASN A 93 3.87 4.60 3.13
N ASN A 94 2.63 4.21 3.42
CA ASN A 94 1.74 4.93 4.33
C ASN A 94 1.41 4.12 5.60
N ALA A 95 1.51 2.79 5.57
CA ALA A 95 1.20 1.97 6.74
C ALA A 95 2.04 2.39 7.95
N GLY A 96 1.38 2.58 9.07
CA GLY A 96 2.03 2.96 10.32
C GLY A 96 1.11 2.75 11.49
N ILE A 97 1.70 2.56 12.66
CA ILE A 97 0.98 2.42 13.91
C ILE A 97 1.61 3.34 14.96
N THR A 98 0.83 3.63 16.01
CA THR A 98 1.32 4.33 17.20
C THR A 98 1.07 3.46 18.42
N ARG A 99 1.92 3.61 19.43
CA ARG A 99 1.78 3.00 20.76
C ARG A 99 2.13 4.05 21.79
N ASP A 100 1.21 5.01 21.96
CA ASP A 100 1.43 6.14 22.84
C ASP A 100 1.31 5.75 24.31
N GLY A 101 2.07 6.43 25.17
CA GLY A 101 2.05 6.22 26.60
C GLY A 101 3.28 6.82 27.26
N LEU A 102 3.33 6.68 28.60
CA LEU A 102 4.50 7.11 29.35
C LEU A 102 5.69 6.19 29.04
N LEU A 103 6.83 6.78 28.73
CA LEU A 103 8.04 6.03 28.39
C LEU A 103 8.39 4.98 29.45
N MET A 104 8.24 5.31 30.73
CA MET A 104 8.57 4.43 31.86
C MET A 104 7.66 3.17 31.92
N ARG A 105 6.50 3.21 31.29
CA ARG A 105 5.53 2.12 31.25
C ARG A 105 5.49 1.42 29.90
N MET A 106 6.25 1.89 28.93
CA MET A 106 6.30 1.32 27.59
C MET A 106 6.95 -0.07 27.64
N LYS A 107 6.27 -1.05 27.05
CA LYS A 107 6.82 -2.41 26.93
C LYS A 107 7.69 -2.50 25.68
N SER A 108 8.69 -3.39 25.72
CA SER A 108 9.56 -3.63 24.56
C SER A 108 8.77 -4.04 23.32
N GLU A 109 7.70 -4.81 23.48
CA GLU A 109 6.83 -5.23 22.39
C GLU A 109 6.17 -4.03 21.69
N GLN A 110 5.80 -3.00 22.46
CA GLN A 110 5.21 -1.77 21.88
C GLN A 110 6.22 -1.01 21.03
N TRP A 111 7.47 -0.93 21.51
CA TRP A 111 8.58 -0.35 20.75
C TRP A 111 8.84 -1.14 19.46
N ASP A 112 8.97 -2.46 19.58
CA ASP A 112 9.22 -3.35 18.45
C ASP A 112 8.09 -3.27 17.41
N ASP A 113 6.84 -3.24 17.83
CA ASP A 113 5.68 -3.13 16.93
C ASP A 113 5.75 -1.86 16.08
N VAL A 114 6.07 -0.73 16.71
CA VAL A 114 6.18 0.55 16.00
C VAL A 114 7.33 0.52 15.00
N LEU A 115 8.51 0.06 15.41
CA LEU A 115 9.67 -0.01 14.50
C LEU A 115 9.45 -1.03 13.38
N ASN A 116 8.88 -2.18 13.68
CA ASN A 116 8.64 -3.22 12.68
C ASN A 116 7.60 -2.79 11.64
N THR A 117 6.58 -2.06 12.04
CA THR A 117 5.59 -1.55 11.09
C THR A 117 6.08 -0.29 10.39
N ASN A 118 6.53 0.72 11.13
CA ASN A 118 6.79 2.05 10.59
C ASN A 118 8.14 2.16 9.87
N LEU A 119 9.14 1.39 10.27
CA LEU A 119 10.48 1.46 9.68
C LEU A 119 10.82 0.22 8.87
N LYS A 120 10.75 -0.96 9.47
CA LYS A 120 11.02 -2.22 8.76
C LYS A 120 10.04 -2.43 7.61
N GLY A 121 8.76 -2.07 7.79
CA GLY A 121 7.75 -2.16 6.74
C GLY A 121 8.10 -1.31 5.51
N VAL A 122 8.58 -0.10 5.73
CA VAL A 122 9.06 0.77 4.64
C VAL A 122 10.24 0.13 3.90
N PHE A 123 11.20 -0.40 4.65
CA PHE A 123 12.35 -1.11 4.07
C PHE A 123 11.92 -2.30 3.21
N LEU A 124 11.06 -3.16 3.74
CA LEU A 124 10.62 -4.37 3.03
C LEU A 124 9.83 -4.03 1.75
N CYS A 125 8.85 -3.15 1.84
CA CYS A 125 8.06 -2.76 0.68
C CYS A 125 8.93 -2.08 -0.38
N THR A 126 9.82 -1.20 0.03
CA THR A 126 10.74 -0.52 -0.89
C THR A 126 11.69 -1.52 -1.56
N LYS A 127 12.22 -2.48 -0.80
CA LYS A 127 13.10 -3.53 -1.32
C LYS A 127 12.41 -4.30 -2.46
N TYR A 128 11.19 -4.77 -2.24
CA TYR A 128 10.49 -5.57 -3.24
C TYR A 128 9.98 -4.73 -4.41
N ALA A 129 9.47 -3.53 -4.16
CA ALA A 129 9.06 -2.63 -5.23
C ALA A 129 10.25 -2.27 -6.13
N SER A 130 11.37 -1.89 -5.52
CA SER A 130 12.60 -1.53 -6.24
C SER A 130 13.10 -2.65 -7.15
N LYS A 131 13.02 -3.89 -6.69
CA LYS A 131 13.41 -5.05 -7.49
C LYS A 131 12.67 -5.10 -8.83
N PHE A 132 11.36 -4.95 -8.79
CA PHE A 132 10.53 -4.99 -10.01
C PHE A 132 10.68 -3.71 -10.85
N MET A 133 10.79 -2.55 -10.19
CA MET A 133 11.00 -1.26 -10.87
C MET A 133 12.34 -1.23 -11.60
N MET A 134 13.42 -1.71 -10.98
CA MET A 134 14.74 -1.79 -11.60
C MET A 134 14.74 -2.75 -12.79
N LYS A 135 14.11 -3.89 -12.69
CA LYS A 135 13.99 -4.85 -13.78
C LYS A 135 13.27 -4.24 -14.99
N LYS A 136 12.25 -3.44 -14.75
CA LYS A 136 11.46 -2.75 -15.77
C LYS A 136 12.12 -1.44 -16.23
N ARG A 137 13.09 -0.93 -15.49
CA ARG A 137 13.77 0.37 -15.70
C ARG A 137 12.82 1.57 -15.62
N SER A 138 11.79 1.48 -14.78
CA SER A 138 10.88 2.60 -14.51
C SER A 138 10.17 2.39 -13.19
N GLY A 139 9.72 3.48 -12.58
CA GLY A 139 9.02 3.47 -11.32
C GLY A 139 9.53 4.52 -10.35
#